data_7481fe0cb22602b5f2824d7297d44cd5
#
_entry.id   7481fe0cb22602b5f2824d7297d44cd5
#
_cell.length_a   1.000
_cell.length_b   1.000
_cell.length_c   1.000
_cell.angle_alpha   90.00
_cell.angle_beta   90.00
_cell.angle_gamma   90.00
#
_symmetry.space_group_name_H-M   'P 1'
#
loop_
_entity.id
_entity.type
_entity.pdbx_description
1 polymer ?
#
loop_
_entity_poly.entity_id
_entity_poly.type
_entity_poly.pdbx_seq_one_letter_code
_entity_poly.pdbx_strand_id
1 'polypeptide(L)'
;MPVNGGSFVQENEQGEENDNFWPLLNSNTAIEWGDGTVENIVPEGNICLGFVETGHTNGKSRQLCLEKIHDCSGYKKAPYVNDVLVVFCATRTGDKHSVVVGWYKHAMVLRNYLEYAMEDGSFLWKNIICKAEDAVLLPINERKWRVPRAARDKFGFGRSNVWYADYEQSEKVKPWLDDIIEKISKYAGDNILNEEPEILGE
;
A
#
# COMPACT_ATOMS: atom_id res chain seq x y z
N MET A 1 -1.17 -2.40 -16.40
CA MET A 1 -0.85 -2.53 -14.98
C MET A 1 -2.11 -2.90 -14.22
N PRO A 2 -2.12 -3.98 -13.44
CA PRO A 2 -3.24 -4.23 -12.55
C PRO A 2 -3.34 -3.14 -11.48
N VAL A 3 -4.54 -2.67 -11.19
CA VAL A 3 -4.78 -1.59 -10.24
C VAL A 3 -5.36 -2.15 -8.96
N ASN A 4 -4.65 -1.93 -7.87
CA ASN A 4 -5.14 -2.23 -6.52
C ASN A 4 -5.39 -0.94 -5.76
N GLY A 5 -6.57 -0.81 -5.25
CA GLY A 5 -6.95 0.33 -4.44
C GLY A 5 -6.72 0.07 -2.95
N GLY A 6 -5.78 0.76 -2.38
CA GLY A 6 -5.84 1.32 -1.07
C GLY A 6 -5.53 0.46 0.14
N SER A 7 -4.40 0.69 0.69
CA SER A 7 -4.14 0.51 2.10
C SER A 7 -4.54 1.76 2.89
N PHE A 8 -5.15 1.59 4.07
CA PHE A 8 -5.35 2.68 5.01
C PHE A 8 -4.06 2.96 5.77
N VAL A 9 -3.68 4.22 5.77
CA VAL A 9 -2.95 4.80 6.90
C VAL A 9 -4.04 5.27 7.88
N GLN A 10 -4.20 4.61 9.02
CA GLN A 10 -4.97 5.16 10.14
C GLN A 10 -4.05 6.17 10.83
N GLU A 11 -4.43 7.44 10.80
CA GLU A 11 -3.90 8.40 11.78
C GLU A 11 -4.42 7.95 13.16
N ASN A 12 -3.52 7.81 14.14
CA ASN A 12 -3.93 7.64 15.51
C ASN A 12 -4.59 8.93 16.00
N GLU A 13 -5.33 8.88 17.10
CA GLU A 13 -6.11 10.01 17.66
C GLU A 13 -5.25 11.25 18.02
N GLN A 14 -3.93 11.18 17.89
CA GLN A 14 -2.97 12.22 18.24
C GLN A 14 -2.36 12.93 17.02
N GLY A 15 -2.75 12.54 15.79
CA GLY A 15 -2.27 13.21 14.57
C GLY A 15 -0.82 12.89 14.20
N GLU A 16 -0.20 11.91 14.84
CA GLU A 16 1.10 11.40 14.46
C GLU A 16 1.00 10.57 13.19
N GLU A 17 1.93 10.77 12.27
CA GLU A 17 1.99 10.01 11.03
C GLU A 17 2.09 8.52 11.34
N ASN A 18 1.18 7.76 10.79
CA ASN A 18 1.09 6.34 11.09
C ASN A 18 2.23 5.60 10.37
N ASP A 19 2.96 4.78 11.13
CA ASP A 19 4.14 3.99 10.78
C ASP A 19 3.97 2.98 9.62
N ASN A 20 2.92 3.12 8.80
CA ASN A 20 2.65 2.20 7.70
C ASN A 20 3.37 2.52 6.40
N PHE A 21 4.06 3.66 6.35
CA PHE A 21 4.86 4.11 5.23
C PHE A 21 6.32 4.26 5.71
N TRP A 22 7.18 3.28 5.43
CA TRP A 22 8.57 3.31 5.87
C TRP A 22 9.52 3.55 4.71
N PRO A 23 10.51 4.43 4.87
CA PRO A 23 11.54 4.62 3.88
C PRO A 23 12.63 3.52 3.93
N LEU A 24 13.16 3.25 2.77
CA LEU A 24 14.50 2.75 2.46
C LEU A 24 15.13 1.69 3.39
N LEU A 25 14.87 0.43 3.09
CA LEU A 25 15.74 -0.67 3.53
C LEU A 25 16.65 -1.10 2.37
N ASN A 26 17.92 -1.38 2.69
CA ASN A 26 18.89 -1.88 1.72
C ASN A 26 18.56 -3.35 1.40
N SER A 27 18.48 -3.73 0.14
CA SER A 27 18.01 -5.05 -0.35
C SER A 27 18.88 -6.26 -0.01
N ASN A 28 19.96 -6.06 0.77
CA ASN A 28 20.84 -7.16 1.19
C ASN A 28 20.31 -8.01 2.34
N THR A 29 19.09 -7.74 2.81
CA THR A 29 18.48 -8.49 3.91
C THR A 29 17.79 -9.72 3.36
N ALA A 30 18.20 -10.92 3.78
CA ALA A 30 17.50 -12.16 3.48
C ALA A 30 16.10 -12.14 4.10
N ILE A 31 15.08 -12.49 3.31
CA ILE A 31 13.71 -12.58 3.78
C ILE A 31 13.39 -14.06 4.00
N GLU A 32 13.06 -14.40 5.24
CA GLU A 32 12.60 -15.75 5.58
C GLU A 32 11.07 -15.81 5.51
N TRP A 33 10.55 -16.78 4.78
CA TRP A 33 9.14 -17.14 4.83
C TRP A 33 8.88 -18.00 6.06
N GLY A 34 7.68 -17.95 6.60
CA GLY A 34 7.30 -18.71 7.78
C GLY A 34 7.38 -20.25 7.65
N ASP A 35 7.73 -20.78 6.49
CA ASP A 35 8.03 -22.18 6.20
C ASP A 35 9.54 -22.47 6.08
N GLY A 36 10.40 -21.47 6.33
CA GLY A 36 11.85 -21.59 6.26
C GLY A 36 12.45 -21.52 4.85
N THR A 37 11.67 -21.22 3.82
CA THR A 37 12.19 -20.98 2.48
C THR A 37 12.64 -19.55 2.34
N VAL A 38 13.93 -19.33 2.08
CA VAL A 38 14.51 -18.04 1.72
C VAL A 38 14.40 -17.89 0.21
N GLU A 39 13.42 -17.13 -0.27
CA GLU A 39 13.39 -16.73 -1.67
C GLU A 39 13.97 -15.32 -1.81
N ASN A 40 14.96 -15.14 -2.69
CA ASN A 40 15.46 -13.84 -3.10
C ASN A 40 14.46 -13.18 -4.06
N ILE A 41 13.26 -12.86 -3.54
CA ILE A 41 12.20 -12.22 -4.34
C ILE A 41 12.22 -10.70 -4.23
N VAL A 42 13.04 -10.16 -3.34
CA VAL A 42 13.15 -8.71 -3.12
C VAL A 42 13.90 -8.08 -4.28
N PRO A 43 13.37 -7.02 -4.90
CA PRO A 43 14.07 -6.28 -5.94
C PRO A 43 15.43 -5.77 -5.43
N GLU A 44 16.45 -5.80 -6.30
CA GLU A 44 17.74 -5.17 -6.01
C GLU A 44 17.57 -3.65 -5.86
N GLY A 45 18.37 -3.04 -4.98
CA GLY A 45 18.39 -1.59 -4.74
C GLY A 45 17.59 -1.15 -3.51
N ASN A 46 17.27 0.12 -3.46
CA ASN A 46 16.48 0.70 -2.37
C ASN A 46 15.01 0.30 -2.52
N ILE A 47 14.41 -0.16 -1.44
CA ILE A 47 13.00 -0.60 -1.41
C ILE A 47 12.19 0.18 -0.39
N CYS A 48 10.91 0.33 -0.67
CA CYS A 48 9.90 0.78 0.27
C CYS A 48 9.00 -0.39 0.66
N LEU A 49 8.70 -0.49 1.94
CA LEU A 49 7.82 -1.52 2.49
C LEU A 49 6.48 -0.93 2.87
N GLY A 50 5.41 -1.59 2.47
CA GLY A 50 4.05 -1.24 2.82
C GLY A 50 3.38 -2.30 3.69
N PHE A 51 2.40 -1.87 4.46
CA PHE A 51 1.60 -2.72 5.32
C PHE A 51 0.12 -2.54 5.07
N VAL A 52 -0.58 -3.65 4.95
CA VAL A 52 -2.04 -3.70 4.96
C VAL A 52 -2.50 -4.68 6.01
N GLU A 53 -3.18 -4.19 7.03
CA GLU A 53 -3.78 -5.05 8.03
C GLU A 53 -4.91 -5.89 7.42
N THR A 54 -4.81 -7.21 7.56
CA THR A 54 -5.80 -8.15 7.01
C THR A 54 -6.83 -8.62 8.04
N GLY A 55 -6.72 -8.15 9.28
CA GLY A 55 -7.59 -8.51 10.39
C GLY A 55 -7.45 -9.96 10.85
N HIS A 56 -8.06 -10.28 11.99
CA HIS A 56 -8.11 -11.63 12.55
C HIS A 56 -9.56 -12.10 12.66
N THR A 57 -9.79 -13.38 12.40
CA THR A 57 -11.08 -14.01 12.62
C THR A 57 -10.86 -15.37 13.25
N ASN A 58 -11.43 -15.59 14.44
CA ASN A 58 -11.31 -16.85 15.19
C ASN A 58 -9.84 -17.29 15.42
N GLY A 59 -8.95 -16.33 15.74
CA GLY A 59 -7.53 -16.58 16.01
C GLY A 59 -6.67 -16.89 14.77
N LYS A 60 -7.25 -16.76 13.56
CA LYS A 60 -6.50 -16.90 12.29
C LYS A 60 -6.34 -15.55 11.63
N SER A 61 -5.13 -15.21 11.24
CA SER A 61 -4.86 -14.07 10.37
C SER A 61 -5.56 -14.27 9.03
N ARG A 62 -6.26 -13.24 8.57
CA ARG A 62 -6.79 -13.23 7.20
C ARG A 62 -5.63 -12.93 6.24
N GLN A 63 -5.76 -13.45 5.04
CA GLN A 63 -4.80 -13.23 3.96
C GLN A 63 -5.34 -12.20 2.97
N LEU A 64 -4.44 -11.55 2.23
CA LEU A 64 -4.85 -10.78 1.05
C LEU A 64 -5.38 -11.72 -0.02
N CYS A 65 -6.49 -11.33 -0.64
CA CYS A 65 -7.11 -12.08 -1.74
C CYS A 65 -6.48 -11.63 -3.06
N LEU A 66 -5.28 -12.13 -3.38
CA LEU A 66 -4.53 -11.72 -4.59
C LEU A 66 -5.33 -11.93 -5.87
N GLU A 67 -6.18 -12.95 -5.90
CA GLU A 67 -7.09 -13.26 -7.01
C GLU A 67 -8.19 -12.23 -7.26
N LYS A 68 -8.36 -11.26 -6.36
CA LYS A 68 -9.28 -10.12 -6.52
C LYS A 68 -8.62 -8.88 -7.12
N ILE A 69 -7.30 -8.91 -7.27
CA ILE A 69 -6.57 -7.88 -8.00
C ILE A 69 -6.95 -8.02 -9.47
N HIS A 70 -7.15 -6.91 -10.16
CA HIS A 70 -7.46 -6.92 -11.59
C HIS A 70 -6.42 -7.75 -12.37
N ASP A 71 -6.87 -8.58 -13.30
CA ASP A 71 -6.07 -9.55 -14.08
C ASP A 71 -5.35 -10.64 -13.27
N CYS A 72 -5.60 -10.76 -11.96
CA CYS A 72 -4.95 -11.75 -11.10
C CYS A 72 -5.84 -12.94 -10.72
N SER A 73 -6.93 -13.22 -11.42
CA SER A 73 -7.89 -14.28 -11.08
C SER A 73 -7.26 -15.69 -10.99
N GLY A 74 -6.15 -15.92 -11.69
CA GLY A 74 -5.37 -17.16 -11.65
C GLY A 74 -4.51 -17.35 -10.40
N TYR A 75 -4.32 -16.31 -9.58
CA TYR A 75 -3.36 -16.32 -8.47
C TYR A 75 -3.94 -16.79 -7.13
N LYS A 76 -4.99 -17.62 -7.11
CA LYS A 76 -5.66 -18.10 -5.88
C LYS A 76 -4.75 -18.77 -4.86
N LYS A 77 -3.67 -19.42 -5.32
CA LYS A 77 -2.73 -20.13 -4.46
C LYS A 77 -1.32 -19.52 -4.47
N ALA A 78 -1.11 -18.46 -5.23
CA ALA A 78 0.17 -17.80 -5.31
C ALA A 78 0.51 -17.11 -3.97
N PRO A 79 1.77 -17.17 -3.53
CA PRO A 79 2.22 -16.46 -2.34
C PRO A 79 2.29 -14.95 -2.58
N TYR A 80 2.53 -14.51 -3.80
CA TYR A 80 2.60 -13.09 -4.18
C TYR A 80 2.16 -12.86 -5.63
N VAL A 81 1.97 -11.60 -5.97
CA VAL A 81 1.82 -11.08 -7.35
C VAL A 81 2.69 -9.86 -7.52
N ASN A 82 3.23 -9.68 -8.72
CA ASN A 82 4.06 -8.55 -9.11
C ASN A 82 3.28 -7.56 -9.97
N ASP A 83 3.90 -6.42 -10.25
CA ASP A 83 3.41 -5.38 -11.16
C ASP A 83 2.05 -4.80 -10.77
N VAL A 84 1.86 -4.59 -9.46
CA VAL A 84 0.62 -4.05 -8.91
C VAL A 84 0.76 -2.54 -8.64
N LEU A 85 -0.21 -1.75 -9.06
CA LEU A 85 -0.38 -0.38 -8.58
C LEU A 85 -1.11 -0.40 -7.24
N VAL A 86 -0.42 -0.04 -6.17
CA VAL A 86 -0.99 0.12 -4.82
C VAL A 86 -1.15 1.59 -4.52
N VAL A 87 -2.37 2.02 -4.18
CA VAL A 87 -2.68 3.42 -3.84
C VAL A 87 -3.02 3.51 -2.36
N PHE A 88 -2.22 4.28 -1.62
CA PHE A 88 -2.43 4.53 -0.20
C PHE A 88 -3.38 5.70 0.01
N CYS A 89 -4.33 5.53 0.92
CA CYS A 89 -5.37 6.51 1.18
C CYS A 89 -5.54 6.72 2.68
N ALA A 90 -5.74 7.96 3.09
CA ALA A 90 -6.00 8.32 4.48
C ALA A 90 -7.22 9.24 4.60
N THR A 91 -7.78 9.29 5.79
CA THR A 91 -8.81 10.26 6.17
C THR A 91 -8.24 11.11 7.30
N ARG A 92 -8.03 12.39 7.04
CA ARG A 92 -7.57 13.32 8.10
C ARG A 92 -8.63 13.41 9.19
N THR A 93 -8.19 13.47 10.45
CA THR A 93 -9.07 13.67 11.60
C THR A 93 -9.93 14.93 11.39
N GLY A 94 -11.24 14.78 11.53
CA GLY A 94 -12.22 15.85 11.27
C GLY A 94 -12.68 15.95 9.82
N ASP A 95 -12.03 15.32 8.86
CA ASP A 95 -12.46 15.28 7.46
C ASP A 95 -13.49 14.16 7.22
N LYS A 96 -14.43 14.45 6.31
CA LYS A 96 -15.45 13.49 5.89
C LYS A 96 -15.00 12.63 4.70
N HIS A 97 -13.82 12.88 4.16
CA HIS A 97 -13.35 12.32 2.90
C HIS A 97 -11.97 11.69 3.05
N SER A 98 -11.80 10.51 2.49
CA SER A 98 -10.48 9.93 2.28
C SER A 98 -9.85 10.56 1.03
N VAL A 99 -8.54 10.73 1.08
CA VAL A 99 -7.73 11.23 -0.03
C VAL A 99 -6.57 10.27 -0.31
N VAL A 100 -6.05 10.30 -1.52
CA VAL A 100 -4.79 9.63 -1.84
C VAL A 100 -3.65 10.34 -1.11
N VAL A 101 -2.80 9.56 -0.45
CA VAL A 101 -1.59 10.08 0.23
C VAL A 101 -0.30 9.67 -0.46
N GLY A 102 -0.35 8.59 -1.27
CA GLY A 102 0.80 8.10 -2.00
C GLY A 102 0.47 6.84 -2.78
N TRP A 103 1.45 6.28 -3.45
CA TRP A 103 1.31 5.04 -4.21
C TRP A 103 2.65 4.33 -4.42
N TYR A 104 2.54 3.03 -4.72
CA TYR A 104 3.62 2.21 -5.24
C TYR A 104 3.25 1.72 -6.64
N LYS A 105 4.09 1.98 -7.64
CA LYS A 105 4.00 1.36 -8.97
C LYS A 105 4.81 0.08 -8.98
N HIS A 106 4.43 -0.86 -9.83
CA HIS A 106 5.17 -2.12 -10.01
C HIS A 106 5.42 -2.89 -8.70
N ALA A 107 4.55 -2.69 -7.71
CA ALA A 107 4.72 -3.30 -6.40
C ALA A 107 4.53 -4.83 -6.45
N MET A 108 5.27 -5.52 -5.59
CA MET A 108 4.99 -6.90 -5.21
C MET A 108 4.02 -6.89 -4.02
N VAL A 109 2.91 -7.59 -4.15
CA VAL A 109 1.91 -7.75 -3.09
C VAL A 109 1.89 -9.20 -2.63
N LEU A 110 2.09 -9.41 -1.34
CA LEU A 110 2.19 -10.72 -0.71
C LEU A 110 0.84 -11.12 -0.11
N ARG A 111 0.54 -12.41 -0.17
CA ARG A 111 -0.68 -12.98 0.44
C ARG A 111 -0.63 -12.91 1.95
N ASN A 112 0.54 -13.23 2.52
CA ASN A 112 0.83 -13.23 3.94
C ASN A 112 1.83 -12.11 4.29
N TYR A 113 1.98 -11.83 5.57
CA TYR A 113 3.02 -10.93 6.04
C TYR A 113 4.39 -11.55 5.90
N LEU A 114 5.36 -10.71 5.60
CA LEU A 114 6.77 -10.95 5.87
C LEU A 114 7.09 -10.40 7.25
N GLU A 115 7.89 -11.14 7.97
CA GLU A 115 8.46 -10.73 9.24
C GLU A 115 9.88 -10.22 9.01
N TYR A 116 10.10 -8.96 9.32
CA TYR A 116 11.39 -8.30 9.19
C TYR A 116 12.00 -8.15 10.59
N ALA A 117 13.12 -8.80 10.84
CA ALA A 117 13.88 -8.59 12.08
C ALA A 117 14.63 -7.26 12.00
N MET A 118 14.42 -6.41 12.99
CA MET A 118 15.14 -5.14 13.16
C MET A 118 16.39 -5.35 14.00
N GLU A 119 17.36 -4.45 13.88
CA GLU A 119 18.63 -4.50 14.65
C GLU A 119 18.40 -4.45 16.16
N ASP A 120 17.33 -3.81 16.62
CA ASP A 120 16.94 -3.72 18.05
C ASP A 120 16.23 -4.98 18.56
N GLY A 121 16.06 -6.01 17.72
CA GLY A 121 15.36 -7.25 18.03
C GLY A 121 13.83 -7.18 17.90
N SER A 122 13.28 -6.05 17.49
CA SER A 122 11.86 -5.94 17.14
C SER A 122 11.57 -6.54 15.76
N PHE A 123 10.29 -6.75 15.45
CA PHE A 123 9.85 -7.27 14.16
C PHE A 123 8.89 -6.32 13.48
N LEU A 124 9.09 -6.09 12.18
CA LEU A 124 8.16 -5.40 11.31
C LEU A 124 7.41 -6.40 10.43
N TRP A 125 6.10 -6.27 10.40
CA TRP A 125 5.21 -7.07 9.56
C TRP A 125 4.84 -6.28 8.33
N LYS A 126 5.22 -6.74 7.15
CA LYS A 126 4.96 -6.06 5.88
C LYS A 126 4.44 -7.05 4.84
N ASN A 127 3.61 -6.58 3.90
CA ASN A 127 3.05 -7.41 2.84
C ASN A 127 3.00 -6.73 1.47
N ILE A 128 3.67 -5.58 1.34
CA ILE A 128 3.85 -4.88 0.07
C ILE A 128 5.30 -4.46 -0.03
N ILE A 129 5.93 -4.71 -1.18
CA ILE A 129 7.31 -4.35 -1.48
C ILE A 129 7.34 -3.57 -2.79
N CYS A 130 8.05 -2.46 -2.81
CA CYS A 130 8.20 -1.62 -3.99
C CYS A 130 9.63 -1.10 -4.09
N LYS A 131 10.13 -0.88 -5.30
CA LYS A 131 11.36 -0.10 -5.47
C LYS A 131 11.12 1.34 -5.05
N ALA A 132 12.12 1.96 -4.41
CA ALA A 132 11.99 3.34 -3.96
C ALA A 132 11.71 4.32 -5.12
N GLU A 133 12.28 4.06 -6.29
CA GLU A 133 12.06 4.85 -7.52
C GLU A 133 10.61 4.82 -8.03
N ASP A 134 9.85 3.78 -7.67
CA ASP A 134 8.45 3.57 -8.04
C ASP A 134 7.46 3.99 -6.94
N ALA A 135 7.98 4.48 -5.81
CA ALA A 135 7.21 4.88 -4.66
C ALA A 135 7.08 6.41 -4.57
N VAL A 136 5.88 6.90 -4.28
CA VAL A 136 5.61 8.32 -4.08
C VAL A 136 4.78 8.52 -2.82
N LEU A 137 5.23 9.41 -1.94
CA LEU A 137 4.46 9.96 -0.83
C LEU A 137 4.20 11.44 -1.11
N LEU A 138 2.92 11.81 -1.23
CA LEU A 138 2.51 13.17 -1.54
C LEU A 138 2.76 14.11 -0.36
N PRO A 139 3.24 15.35 -0.61
CA PRO A 139 3.19 16.43 0.37
C PRO A 139 1.77 16.68 0.88
N ILE A 140 1.62 17.08 2.13
CA ILE A 140 0.31 17.24 2.78
C ILE A 140 -0.60 18.20 2.00
N ASN A 141 -0.05 19.28 1.43
CA ASN A 141 -0.77 20.26 0.64
C ASN A 141 -1.24 19.72 -0.74
N GLU A 142 -0.71 18.60 -1.21
CA GLU A 142 -1.09 17.93 -2.47
C GLU A 142 -2.07 16.77 -2.29
N ARG A 143 -2.33 16.32 -1.08
CA ARG A 143 -3.28 15.24 -0.74
C ARG A 143 -4.73 15.69 -0.93
N LYS A 144 -5.13 15.91 -2.19
CA LYS A 144 -6.46 16.45 -2.58
C LYS A 144 -7.30 15.48 -3.40
N TRP A 145 -6.72 14.36 -3.85
CA TRP A 145 -7.41 13.41 -4.73
C TRP A 145 -8.34 12.53 -3.91
N ARG A 146 -9.62 12.86 -4.01
CA ARG A 146 -10.65 12.21 -3.20
C ARG A 146 -10.87 10.76 -3.59
N VAL A 147 -10.99 9.91 -2.57
CA VAL A 147 -11.29 8.48 -2.73
C VAL A 147 -12.75 8.21 -2.39
N PRO A 148 -13.49 7.47 -3.23
CA PRO A 148 -14.89 7.16 -2.99
C PRO A 148 -15.07 6.20 -1.80
N ARG A 149 -16.19 6.37 -1.11
CA ARG A 149 -16.64 5.52 0.00
C ARG A 149 -17.94 4.85 -0.34
N ALA A 150 -18.01 3.52 -0.22
CA ALA A 150 -19.19 2.72 -0.60
C ALA A 150 -20.49 3.20 0.06
N ALA A 151 -20.44 3.63 1.32
CA ALA A 151 -21.61 4.12 2.03
C ALA A 151 -22.21 5.40 1.42
N ARG A 152 -21.37 6.28 0.89
CA ARG A 152 -21.78 7.59 0.34
C ARG A 152 -21.90 7.55 -1.18
N ASP A 153 -20.85 7.06 -1.84
CA ASP A 153 -20.69 7.18 -3.29
C ASP A 153 -21.23 5.96 -4.03
N LYS A 154 -21.64 4.90 -3.27
CA LYS A 154 -22.14 3.59 -3.75
C LYS A 154 -21.06 2.72 -4.41
N PHE A 155 -19.82 3.13 -4.38
CA PHE A 155 -18.63 2.37 -4.77
C PHE A 155 -17.42 2.87 -3.98
N GLY A 156 -16.28 2.17 -4.04
CA GLY A 156 -15.08 2.52 -3.30
C GLY A 156 -14.90 1.75 -1.99
N PHE A 157 -14.17 2.33 -1.06
CA PHE A 157 -13.90 1.70 0.23
C PHE A 157 -15.18 1.43 1.03
N GLY A 158 -15.30 0.17 1.48
CA GLY A 158 -16.30 -0.28 2.45
C GLY A 158 -15.79 -0.19 3.90
N ARG A 159 -15.97 -1.30 4.62
CA ARG A 159 -15.47 -1.49 6.00
C ARG A 159 -14.09 -2.18 6.03
N SER A 160 -13.60 -2.63 4.89
CA SER A 160 -12.29 -3.29 4.78
C SER A 160 -11.19 -2.25 4.65
N ASN A 161 -10.01 -2.59 5.15
CA ASN A 161 -8.78 -1.81 4.93
C ASN A 161 -8.25 -1.93 3.50
N VAL A 162 -8.85 -2.82 2.69
CA VAL A 162 -8.50 -3.02 1.28
C VAL A 162 -9.73 -2.87 0.41
N TRP A 163 -9.58 -2.16 -0.66
CA TRP A 163 -10.53 -2.14 -1.77
C TRP A 163 -9.82 -2.60 -3.04
N TYR A 164 -10.19 -3.78 -3.51
CA TYR A 164 -9.75 -4.29 -4.81
C TYR A 164 -10.55 -3.58 -5.89
N ALA A 165 -10.04 -2.43 -6.32
CA ALA A 165 -10.72 -1.62 -7.33
C ALA A 165 -10.65 -2.32 -8.69
N ASP A 166 -11.80 -2.63 -9.24
CA ASP A 166 -11.94 -3.32 -10.52
C ASP A 166 -12.94 -2.57 -11.41
N TYR A 167 -12.61 -2.45 -12.68
CA TYR A 167 -13.41 -1.79 -13.69
C TYR A 167 -14.82 -2.42 -13.84
N GLU A 168 -14.94 -3.72 -13.55
CA GLU A 168 -16.19 -4.47 -13.66
C GLU A 168 -17.13 -4.30 -12.46
N GLN A 169 -16.69 -3.70 -11.36
CA GLN A 169 -17.50 -3.55 -10.14
C GLN A 169 -18.73 -2.67 -10.34
N SER A 170 -18.61 -1.60 -11.10
CA SER A 170 -19.72 -0.75 -11.53
C SER A 170 -19.28 0.25 -12.60
N GLU A 171 -20.21 0.77 -13.39
CA GLU A 171 -19.95 1.83 -14.40
C GLU A 171 -19.30 3.10 -13.80
N LYS A 172 -19.48 3.35 -12.51
CA LYS A 172 -18.90 4.51 -11.81
C LYS A 172 -17.43 4.33 -11.44
N VAL A 173 -16.96 3.09 -11.33
CA VAL A 173 -15.58 2.79 -10.93
C VAL A 173 -14.62 3.15 -12.05
N LYS A 174 -14.95 2.79 -13.29
CA LYS A 174 -14.08 3.02 -14.44
C LYS A 174 -13.63 4.48 -14.60
N PRO A 175 -14.52 5.48 -14.64
CA PRO A 175 -14.10 6.87 -14.80
C PRO A 175 -13.19 7.34 -13.66
N TRP A 176 -13.43 6.86 -12.44
CA TRP A 176 -12.59 7.22 -11.29
C TRP A 176 -11.21 6.55 -11.39
N LEU A 177 -11.14 5.27 -11.79
CA LEU A 177 -9.88 4.57 -11.99
C LEU A 177 -9.07 5.20 -13.12
N ASP A 178 -9.69 5.52 -14.25
CA ASP A 178 -9.03 6.20 -15.37
C ASP A 178 -8.43 7.55 -14.92
N ASP A 179 -9.18 8.35 -14.19
CA ASP A 179 -8.73 9.65 -13.65
C ASP A 179 -7.56 9.51 -12.67
N ILE A 180 -7.63 8.56 -11.72
CA ILE A 180 -6.56 8.40 -10.73
C ILE A 180 -5.29 7.81 -11.35
N ILE A 181 -5.41 6.87 -12.28
CA ILE A 181 -4.28 6.29 -13.01
C ILE A 181 -3.61 7.36 -13.87
N GLU A 182 -4.39 8.20 -14.55
CA GLU A 182 -3.87 9.31 -15.34
C GLU A 182 -3.11 10.31 -14.47
N LYS A 183 -3.66 10.71 -13.31
CA LYS A 183 -3.00 11.60 -12.35
C LYS A 183 -1.68 11.00 -11.84
N ILE A 184 -1.68 9.73 -11.45
CA ILE A 184 -0.48 9.02 -10.99
C ILE A 184 0.56 8.93 -12.10
N SER A 185 0.17 8.64 -13.34
CA SER A 185 1.10 8.51 -14.47
C SER A 185 1.74 9.82 -14.88
N LYS A 186 1.02 10.93 -14.72
CA LYS A 186 1.47 12.29 -15.08
C LYS A 186 2.07 13.07 -13.90
N TYR A 187 2.09 12.50 -12.72
CA TYR A 187 2.60 13.19 -11.54
C TYR A 187 4.09 13.50 -11.67
N ALA A 188 4.44 14.75 -11.54
CA ALA A 188 5.79 15.28 -11.58
C ALA A 188 6.04 16.30 -10.44
N GLY A 189 5.23 16.22 -9.37
CA GLY A 189 5.39 17.05 -8.18
C GLY A 189 6.39 16.49 -7.18
N ASP A 190 6.42 17.06 -6.00
CA ASP A 190 7.35 16.69 -4.95
C ASP A 190 7.03 15.30 -4.37
N ASN A 191 8.09 14.59 -3.96
CA ASN A 191 7.98 13.29 -3.30
C ASN A 191 8.72 13.37 -1.96
N ILE A 192 7.97 13.32 -0.85
CA ILE A 192 8.53 13.42 0.51
C ILE A 192 9.55 12.30 0.78
N LEU A 193 9.44 11.15 0.12
CA LEU A 193 10.42 10.06 0.29
C LEU A 193 11.84 10.44 -0.16
N ASN A 194 11.97 11.48 -0.99
CA ASN A 194 13.26 11.98 -1.48
C ASN A 194 13.83 13.10 -0.59
N GLU A 195 13.06 13.58 0.38
CA GLU A 195 13.53 14.57 1.35
C GLU A 195 14.43 13.88 2.37
N GLU A 196 15.62 14.46 2.63
CA GLU A 196 16.44 13.99 3.72
C GLU A 196 15.67 14.22 5.04
N PRO A 197 15.61 13.23 5.94
CA PRO A 197 14.96 13.43 7.23
C PRO A 197 15.64 14.60 7.93
N GLU A 198 14.88 15.64 8.29
CA GLU A 198 15.39 16.69 9.19
C GLU A 198 15.84 15.99 10.46
N ILE A 199 17.16 15.95 10.68
CA ILE A 199 17.74 15.54 11.96
C ILE A 199 17.31 16.64 12.94
N LEU A 200 16.19 16.42 13.63
CA LEU A 200 15.82 17.25 14.77
C LEU A 200 16.98 17.16 15.75
N GLY A 201 17.80 18.21 15.76
CA GLY A 201 18.97 18.32 16.64
C GLY A 201 18.53 18.10 18.09
N GLU A 202 19.40 17.41 18.83
CA GLU A 202 19.34 17.18 20.26
C GLU A 202 19.04 18.44 21.08
#